data_7f9c6b6a25158f42d993414eb238a674
#
_entry.id   7f9c6b6a25158f42d993414eb238a674
#
_cell.length_a   1.000
_cell.length_b   1.000
_cell.length_c   1.000
_cell.angle_alpha   90.00
_cell.angle_beta   90.00
_cell.angle_gamma   90.00
#
_symmetry.space_group_name_H-M   'P 1'
#
loop_
_entity.id
_entity.type
_entity.pdbx_description
1 polymer ?
#
loop_
_entity_poly.entity_id
_entity_poly.type
_entity_poly.pdbx_seq_one_letter_code
_entity_poly.pdbx_strand_id
1 'polypeptide(L)'
;LPHLCHYGVRVATDTPSAPSHPSGRTLLPLILPSLAVGVLASLLLLGISGLADLLKNVLWQTLPDALGIGPHSSLWMIVMLTATGLAVGLVVRQVHGHAGPDPATTGLVDRPLPPGVVPGLLLATGLALAGGVSLGPENPITAANIALAYWLGRKIAPDAPAALWVSLAAAGTIGALFGTPVAAALILTETFATQPGPGSLWDKLFGPLVAAGAGGLMTVLIDHPTFDLSLPNYPGGRWTDALGALVIAPTAAALGMAAVYAFPYAHAVFRRVGRPVLALTLGGLLLGLLGALGGYLTLFKGLDEVKTLASDPDGWSAGQFALMSVVKLVAMMIAAACGFRGGRIFPGVFVGVSLGLCAHALVPAVHPTVAVICGVLGILLAITRQGWLSLFTAAVLAADPNLLPLLCVATLPAWLLVTGRPKMQLDADGAALR
;
A
#
# COMPACT_ATOMS: atom_id res chain seq x y z
N LEU A 1 -61.60 -42.71 -19.93
CA LEU A 1 -60.78 -43.83 -20.40
C LEU A 1 -60.06 -43.46 -21.71
N PRO A 2 -58.86 -43.83 -21.95
CA PRO A 2 -57.62 -43.43 -21.33
C PRO A 2 -56.66 -42.83 -22.36
N HIS A 3 -55.72 -41.99 -22.02
CA HIS A 3 -54.38 -41.89 -22.61
C HIS A 3 -53.52 -40.95 -21.77
N LEU A 4 -52.83 -41.53 -20.77
CA LEU A 4 -51.71 -40.90 -20.08
C LEU A 4 -50.46 -41.14 -20.97
N CYS A 5 -50.01 -40.12 -21.69
CA CYS A 5 -48.71 -40.09 -22.28
C CYS A 5 -47.63 -39.86 -21.21
N HIS A 6 -46.78 -40.85 -20.99
CA HIS A 6 -45.55 -40.73 -20.21
C HIS A 6 -44.57 -39.76 -20.92
N TYR A 7 -44.42 -38.54 -20.41
CA TYR A 7 -43.29 -37.70 -20.71
C TYR A 7 -42.14 -38.13 -19.81
N GLY A 8 -41.24 -38.96 -20.31
CA GLY A 8 -39.98 -39.27 -19.71
C GLY A 8 -39.05 -38.06 -19.85
N VAL A 9 -39.03 -37.14 -18.87
CA VAL A 9 -38.00 -36.14 -18.72
C VAL A 9 -36.72 -36.88 -18.29
N ARG A 10 -35.81 -37.13 -19.24
CA ARG A 10 -34.43 -37.44 -18.91
C ARG A 10 -33.81 -36.21 -18.29
N VAL A 11 -33.74 -36.17 -16.97
CA VAL A 11 -32.86 -35.27 -16.26
C VAL A 11 -31.44 -35.73 -16.59
N ALA A 12 -30.80 -35.03 -17.53
CA ALA A 12 -29.37 -35.16 -17.73
C ALA A 12 -28.74 -34.68 -16.43
N THR A 13 -28.25 -35.61 -15.62
CA THR A 13 -27.39 -35.33 -14.50
C THR A 13 -26.01 -34.98 -15.09
N ASP A 14 -25.88 -33.73 -15.55
CA ASP A 14 -24.56 -33.12 -15.70
C ASP A 14 -23.98 -32.99 -14.28
N THR A 15 -23.35 -34.06 -13.82
CA THR A 15 -22.40 -33.97 -12.70
C THR A 15 -21.32 -32.99 -13.15
N PRO A 16 -21.15 -31.86 -12.44
CA PRO A 16 -20.02 -30.97 -12.72
C PRO A 16 -18.76 -31.82 -12.66
N SER A 17 -18.03 -31.91 -13.77
CA SER A 17 -16.73 -32.57 -13.78
C SER A 17 -15.89 -31.98 -12.64
N ALA A 18 -15.42 -32.84 -11.75
CA ALA A 18 -14.53 -32.42 -10.64
C ALA A 18 -13.42 -31.55 -11.23
N PRO A 19 -13.07 -30.43 -10.60
CA PRO A 19 -12.03 -29.54 -11.09
C PRO A 19 -10.77 -30.37 -11.30
N SER A 20 -10.28 -30.44 -12.55
CA SER A 20 -9.07 -31.18 -12.87
C SER A 20 -7.89 -30.49 -12.18
N HIS A 21 -7.37 -31.12 -11.12
CA HIS A 21 -6.16 -30.63 -10.47
C HIS A 21 -4.98 -30.71 -11.44
N PRO A 22 -4.19 -29.64 -11.59
CA PRO A 22 -3.00 -29.68 -12.43
C PRO A 22 -2.04 -30.73 -11.87
N SER A 23 -1.39 -31.48 -12.76
CA SER A 23 -0.34 -32.43 -12.34
C SER A 23 0.90 -31.67 -11.90
N GLY A 24 1.71 -32.25 -11.00
CA GLY A 24 2.99 -31.63 -10.61
C GLY A 24 3.88 -31.28 -11.80
N ARG A 25 3.77 -32.04 -12.92
CA ARG A 25 4.50 -31.77 -14.16
C ARG A 25 4.10 -30.45 -14.84
N THR A 26 2.87 -29.98 -14.65
CA THR A 26 2.41 -28.69 -15.21
C THR A 26 2.82 -27.50 -14.34
N LEU A 27 3.13 -27.72 -13.08
CA LEU A 27 3.59 -26.68 -12.15
C LEU A 27 5.12 -26.49 -12.18
N LEU A 28 5.90 -27.56 -12.51
CA LEU A 28 7.36 -27.50 -12.56
C LEU A 28 7.93 -26.38 -13.44
N PRO A 29 7.41 -26.12 -14.66
CA PRO A 29 7.92 -25.05 -15.52
C PRO A 29 7.72 -23.65 -14.94
N LEU A 30 6.80 -23.48 -13.97
CA LEU A 30 6.52 -22.19 -13.34
C LEU A 30 7.53 -21.83 -12.26
N ILE A 31 8.27 -22.80 -11.71
CA ILE A 31 9.17 -22.59 -10.58
C ILE A 31 10.27 -21.58 -10.95
N LEU A 32 11.01 -21.85 -12.01
CA LEU A 32 12.15 -21.01 -12.39
C LEU A 32 11.73 -19.57 -12.75
N PRO A 33 10.70 -19.32 -13.59
CA PRO A 33 10.19 -17.98 -13.82
C PRO A 33 9.72 -17.28 -12.55
N SER A 34 9.04 -18.00 -11.64
CA SER A 34 8.55 -17.43 -10.37
C SER A 34 9.71 -16.98 -9.48
N LEU A 35 10.73 -17.83 -9.31
CA LEU A 35 11.94 -17.47 -8.56
C LEU A 35 12.64 -16.27 -9.17
N ALA A 36 12.85 -16.26 -10.49
CA ALA A 36 13.50 -15.15 -11.19
C ALA A 36 12.73 -13.84 -11.04
N VAL A 37 11.41 -13.85 -11.24
CA VAL A 37 10.57 -12.67 -11.09
C VAL A 37 10.58 -12.16 -9.64
N GLY A 38 10.51 -13.05 -8.65
CA GLY A 38 10.57 -12.67 -7.24
C GLY A 38 11.89 -12.00 -6.86
N VAL A 39 13.02 -12.60 -7.25
CA VAL A 39 14.36 -12.03 -6.99
C VAL A 39 14.52 -10.67 -7.68
N LEU A 40 14.16 -10.56 -8.96
CA LEU A 40 14.26 -9.30 -9.71
C LEU A 40 13.35 -8.22 -9.12
N ALA A 41 12.15 -8.58 -8.66
CA ALA A 41 11.24 -7.65 -8.01
C ALA A 41 11.83 -7.07 -6.71
N SER A 42 12.49 -7.92 -5.92
CA SER A 42 13.19 -7.47 -4.70
C SER A 42 14.39 -6.60 -5.02
N LEU A 43 15.22 -6.98 -5.99
CA LEU A 43 16.38 -6.19 -6.37
C LEU A 43 16.00 -4.80 -6.88
N LEU A 44 14.91 -4.68 -7.66
CA LEU A 44 14.42 -3.38 -8.11
C LEU A 44 13.93 -2.53 -6.94
N LEU A 45 13.17 -3.12 -6.01
CA LEU A 45 12.69 -2.45 -4.80
C LEU A 45 13.88 -1.92 -3.97
N LEU A 46 14.83 -2.80 -3.65
CA LEU A 46 16.01 -2.45 -2.83
C LEU A 46 16.90 -1.42 -3.52
N GLY A 47 17.10 -1.56 -4.84
CA GLY A 47 17.89 -0.61 -5.62
C GLY A 47 17.29 0.80 -5.61
N ILE A 48 15.99 0.93 -5.84
CA ILE A 48 15.30 2.23 -5.83
C ILE A 48 15.22 2.80 -4.43
N SER A 49 14.93 1.98 -3.42
CA SER A 49 14.88 2.41 -2.01
C SER A 49 16.26 2.89 -1.54
N GLY A 50 17.31 2.12 -1.78
CA GLY A 50 18.68 2.49 -1.41
C GLY A 50 19.16 3.78 -2.10
N LEU A 51 18.84 3.95 -3.40
CA LEU A 51 19.15 5.19 -4.11
C LEU A 51 18.36 6.38 -3.54
N ALA A 52 17.09 6.18 -3.21
CA ALA A 52 16.27 7.22 -2.58
C ALA A 52 16.79 7.59 -1.18
N ASP A 53 17.26 6.61 -0.39
CA ASP A 53 17.83 6.85 0.94
C ASP A 53 19.17 7.59 0.87
N LEU A 54 20.03 7.26 -0.10
CA LEU A 54 21.26 8.02 -0.36
C LEU A 54 20.95 9.48 -0.70
N LEU A 55 19.99 9.70 -1.59
CA LEU A 55 19.57 11.05 -1.96
C LEU A 55 18.87 11.77 -0.79
N LYS A 56 18.06 11.06 0.01
CA LYS A 56 17.46 11.58 1.25
C LYS A 56 18.53 12.11 2.20
N ASN A 57 19.60 11.35 2.43
CA ASN A 57 20.70 11.78 3.30
C ASN A 57 21.37 13.05 2.79
N VAL A 58 21.60 13.16 1.48
CA VAL A 58 22.16 14.38 0.89
C VAL A 58 21.21 15.58 1.07
N LEU A 59 19.94 15.40 0.76
CA LEU A 59 18.94 16.49 0.76
C LEU A 59 18.53 16.94 2.17
N TRP A 60 18.53 16.04 3.16
CA TRP A 60 17.96 16.32 4.49
C TRP A 60 19.00 16.32 5.62
N GLN A 61 20.26 16.02 5.32
CA GLN A 61 21.38 16.11 6.28
C GLN A 61 22.51 16.94 5.71
N THR A 62 23.21 16.43 4.68
CA THR A 62 24.43 17.04 4.17
C THR A 62 24.20 18.48 3.66
N LEU A 63 23.14 18.69 2.90
CA LEU A 63 22.87 20.01 2.28
C LEU A 63 22.43 21.06 3.29
N PRO A 64 21.47 20.81 4.22
CA PRO A 64 21.12 21.78 5.24
C PRO A 64 22.29 22.08 6.19
N ASP A 65 23.09 21.08 6.57
CA ASP A 65 24.28 21.28 7.40
C ASP A 65 25.30 22.19 6.73
N ALA A 66 25.55 21.97 5.41
CA ALA A 66 26.46 22.82 4.64
C ALA A 66 25.98 24.28 4.49
N LEU A 67 24.67 24.51 4.57
CA LEU A 67 24.04 25.83 4.50
C LEU A 67 23.86 26.48 5.89
N GLY A 68 24.19 25.77 6.97
CA GLY A 68 23.95 26.24 8.35
C GLY A 68 22.48 26.31 8.72
N ILE A 69 21.62 25.53 8.04
CA ILE A 69 20.17 25.47 8.27
C ILE A 69 19.87 24.19 9.04
N GLY A 70 19.08 24.26 10.11
CA GLY A 70 18.65 23.07 10.81
C GLY A 70 17.87 22.13 9.88
N PRO A 71 18.18 20.82 9.79
CA PRO A 71 17.55 19.88 8.85
C PRO A 71 16.04 19.72 9.07
N HIS A 72 15.57 20.02 10.26
CA HIS A 72 14.14 19.95 10.62
C HIS A 72 13.46 21.34 10.68
N SER A 73 14.10 22.39 10.12
CA SER A 73 13.49 23.71 10.08
C SER A 73 12.29 23.76 9.17
N SER A 74 11.24 24.49 9.56
CA SER A 74 10.01 24.65 8.76
C SER A 74 10.32 25.24 7.38
N LEU A 75 11.25 26.19 7.30
CA LEU A 75 11.67 26.79 6.04
C LEU A 75 12.28 25.74 5.10
N TRP A 76 13.16 24.87 5.63
CA TRP A 76 13.80 23.81 4.84
C TRP A 76 12.76 22.82 4.30
N MET A 77 11.81 22.39 5.13
CA MET A 77 10.72 21.49 4.71
C MET A 77 9.90 22.10 3.55
N ILE A 78 9.56 23.39 3.64
CA ILE A 78 8.79 24.10 2.59
C ILE A 78 9.61 24.18 1.30
N VAL A 79 10.87 24.59 1.37
CA VAL A 79 11.74 24.75 0.20
C VAL A 79 11.98 23.39 -0.47
N MET A 80 12.33 22.37 0.31
CA MET A 80 12.65 21.04 -0.21
C MET A 80 11.46 20.36 -0.88
N LEU A 81 10.28 20.37 -0.25
CA LEU A 81 9.09 19.77 -0.85
C LEU A 81 8.61 20.54 -2.08
N THR A 82 8.75 21.88 -2.09
CA THR A 82 8.45 22.71 -3.28
C THR A 82 9.42 22.39 -4.42
N ALA A 83 10.73 22.30 -4.14
CA ALA A 83 11.75 21.91 -5.11
C ALA A 83 11.54 20.49 -5.64
N THR A 84 11.17 19.55 -4.76
CA THR A 84 10.81 18.18 -5.14
C THR A 84 9.59 18.17 -6.06
N GLY A 85 8.56 18.96 -5.76
CA GLY A 85 7.38 19.11 -6.63
C GLY A 85 7.74 19.64 -8.01
N LEU A 86 8.64 20.64 -8.09
CA LEU A 86 9.17 21.16 -9.35
C LEU A 86 9.95 20.08 -10.11
N ALA A 87 10.87 19.38 -9.44
CA ALA A 87 11.72 18.36 -10.06
C ALA A 87 10.88 17.21 -10.62
N VAL A 88 9.96 16.65 -9.82
CA VAL A 88 9.05 15.58 -10.26
C VAL A 88 8.14 16.10 -11.39
N GLY A 89 7.66 17.33 -11.31
CA GLY A 89 6.85 17.95 -12.36
C GLY A 89 7.60 18.06 -13.70
N LEU A 90 8.87 18.43 -13.68
CA LEU A 90 9.71 18.45 -14.87
C LEU A 90 9.94 17.05 -15.43
N VAL A 91 10.20 16.06 -14.58
CA VAL A 91 10.32 14.66 -15.01
C VAL A 91 9.02 14.21 -15.68
N VAL A 92 7.86 14.37 -15.03
CA VAL A 92 6.54 13.99 -15.59
C VAL A 92 6.27 14.67 -16.93
N ARG A 93 6.69 15.92 -17.11
CA ARG A 93 6.51 16.65 -18.38
C ARG A 93 7.42 16.15 -19.50
N GLN A 94 8.68 15.79 -19.20
CA GLN A 94 9.73 15.56 -20.20
C GLN A 94 9.89 14.09 -20.56
N VAL A 95 9.62 13.14 -19.63
CA VAL A 95 9.86 11.72 -19.88
C VAL A 95 8.78 11.10 -20.75
N HIS A 96 9.16 10.09 -21.51
CA HIS A 96 8.24 9.31 -22.31
C HIS A 96 7.14 8.67 -21.43
N GLY A 97 5.87 8.79 -21.85
CA GLY A 97 4.73 8.25 -21.12
C GLY A 97 4.44 8.98 -19.80
N HIS A 98 4.95 10.20 -19.60
CA HIS A 98 4.65 11.09 -18.47
C HIS A 98 4.85 10.43 -17.08
N ALA A 99 5.84 9.55 -16.95
CA ALA A 99 6.10 8.77 -15.75
C ALA A 99 4.90 7.91 -15.29
N GLY A 100 4.16 7.36 -16.24
CA GLY A 100 3.02 6.47 -15.97
C GLY A 100 1.66 7.18 -15.82
N PRO A 101 0.60 6.40 -15.55
CA PRO A 101 -0.76 6.92 -15.40
C PRO A 101 -0.90 7.82 -14.18
N ASP A 102 -2.03 8.52 -14.10
CA ASP A 102 -2.39 9.35 -12.94
C ASP A 102 -2.43 8.47 -11.66
N PRO A 103 -1.64 8.79 -10.63
CA PRO A 103 -1.58 8.00 -9.40
C PRO A 103 -2.91 7.95 -8.64
N ALA A 104 -3.80 8.91 -8.86
CA ALA A 104 -5.14 8.88 -8.29
C ALA A 104 -5.99 7.71 -8.84
N THR A 105 -5.68 7.24 -10.06
CA THR A 105 -6.42 6.16 -10.73
C THR A 105 -5.77 4.79 -10.57
N THR A 106 -4.54 4.72 -10.03
CA THR A 106 -3.79 3.47 -9.91
C THR A 106 -4.06 2.75 -8.59
N GLY A 107 -4.08 1.40 -8.68
CA GLY A 107 -4.11 0.49 -7.54
C GLY A 107 -2.75 -0.12 -7.23
N LEU A 108 -2.74 -1.13 -6.35
CA LEU A 108 -1.52 -1.90 -6.04
C LEU A 108 -1.16 -2.85 -7.19
N VAL A 109 -2.16 -3.45 -7.83
CA VAL A 109 -2.00 -4.38 -8.96
C VAL A 109 -2.85 -3.88 -10.11
N ASP A 110 -2.19 -3.45 -11.19
CA ASP A 110 -2.82 -2.89 -12.38
C ASP A 110 -2.35 -3.61 -13.65
N ARG A 111 -2.87 -3.17 -14.81
CA ARG A 111 -2.44 -3.66 -16.11
C ARG A 111 -0.97 -3.33 -16.39
N PRO A 112 -0.23 -4.19 -17.14
CA PRO A 112 1.15 -3.91 -17.48
C PRO A 112 1.32 -2.60 -18.24
N LEU A 113 2.28 -1.78 -17.82
CA LEU A 113 2.66 -0.56 -18.52
C LEU A 113 3.63 -0.88 -19.68
N PRO A 114 3.71 -0.04 -20.70
CA PRO A 114 4.78 -0.12 -21.68
C PRO A 114 6.15 0.02 -21.02
N PRO A 115 7.15 -0.81 -21.37
CA PRO A 115 8.46 -0.82 -20.70
C PRO A 115 9.21 0.52 -20.79
N GLY A 116 8.99 1.31 -21.85
CA GLY A 116 9.56 2.64 -21.97
C GLY A 116 9.10 3.67 -20.95
N VAL A 117 8.02 3.41 -20.23
CA VAL A 117 7.48 4.28 -19.16
C VAL A 117 8.23 4.05 -17.85
N VAL A 118 8.78 2.84 -17.65
CA VAL A 118 9.36 2.41 -16.36
C VAL A 118 10.49 3.32 -15.88
N PRO A 119 11.49 3.73 -16.69
CA PRO A 119 12.57 4.60 -16.21
C PRO A 119 12.05 5.94 -15.68
N GLY A 120 11.10 6.56 -16.37
CA GLY A 120 10.49 7.83 -15.93
C GLY A 120 9.66 7.66 -14.64
N LEU A 121 8.94 6.54 -14.51
CA LEU A 121 8.18 6.21 -13.30
C LEU A 121 9.10 6.03 -12.10
N LEU A 122 10.19 5.27 -12.24
CA LEU A 122 11.15 5.02 -11.17
C LEU A 122 11.90 6.29 -10.76
N LEU A 123 12.29 7.15 -11.74
CA LEU A 123 12.91 8.42 -11.46
C LEU A 123 11.98 9.36 -10.68
N ALA A 124 10.72 9.51 -11.12
CA ALA A 124 9.75 10.34 -10.43
C ALA A 124 9.47 9.82 -9.01
N THR A 125 9.40 8.49 -8.85
CA THR A 125 9.19 7.85 -7.53
C THR A 125 10.40 8.04 -6.61
N GLY A 126 11.63 7.82 -7.10
CA GLY A 126 12.84 7.99 -6.31
C GLY A 126 13.02 9.43 -5.83
N LEU A 127 12.75 10.42 -6.69
CA LEU A 127 12.74 11.85 -6.31
C LEU A 127 11.67 12.17 -5.28
N ALA A 128 10.46 11.62 -5.41
CA ALA A 128 9.39 11.84 -4.44
C ALA A 128 9.72 11.23 -3.07
N LEU A 129 10.25 9.98 -3.04
CA LEU A 129 10.68 9.31 -1.81
C LEU A 129 11.81 10.06 -1.10
N ALA A 130 12.85 10.44 -1.84
CA ALA A 130 13.98 11.18 -1.29
C ALA A 130 13.61 12.60 -0.85
N GLY A 131 12.67 13.23 -1.55
CA GLY A 131 12.26 14.62 -1.31
C GLY A 131 11.26 14.82 -0.18
N GLY A 132 10.85 13.76 0.54
CA GLY A 132 9.98 13.87 1.71
C GLY A 132 8.47 13.82 1.44
N VAL A 133 8.06 13.41 0.22
CA VAL A 133 6.64 13.31 -0.13
C VAL A 133 5.96 12.20 0.67
N SER A 134 4.76 12.48 1.18
CA SER A 134 3.96 11.55 2.00
C SER A 134 3.27 10.47 1.15
N LEU A 135 4.05 9.69 0.42
CA LEU A 135 3.64 8.51 -0.34
C LEU A 135 4.69 7.40 -0.24
N GLY A 136 4.27 6.16 -0.35
CA GLY A 136 5.16 5.00 -0.32
C GLY A 136 5.53 4.50 -1.73
N PRO A 137 6.49 3.57 -1.84
CA PRO A 137 6.96 3.03 -3.12
C PRO A 137 6.05 1.94 -3.70
N GLU A 138 5.02 1.48 -2.99
CA GLU A 138 4.29 0.23 -3.23
C GLU A 138 3.73 0.16 -4.66
N ASN A 139 2.93 1.16 -5.05
CA ASN A 139 2.24 1.14 -6.35
C ASN A 139 3.23 1.30 -7.52
N PRO A 140 4.15 2.30 -7.53
CA PRO A 140 5.09 2.46 -8.64
C PRO A 140 6.04 1.28 -8.81
N ILE A 141 6.55 0.71 -7.72
CA ILE A 141 7.47 -0.44 -7.80
C ILE A 141 6.73 -1.67 -8.30
N THR A 142 5.49 -1.91 -7.82
CA THR A 142 4.66 -3.02 -8.33
C THR A 142 4.36 -2.84 -9.81
N ALA A 143 3.99 -1.63 -10.25
CA ALA A 143 3.73 -1.33 -11.66
C ALA A 143 4.98 -1.52 -12.53
N ALA A 144 6.16 -1.09 -12.06
CA ALA A 144 7.44 -1.30 -12.77
C ALA A 144 7.78 -2.78 -12.88
N ASN A 145 7.67 -3.55 -11.80
CA ASN A 145 7.92 -4.99 -11.80
C ASN A 145 6.94 -5.75 -12.72
N ILE A 146 5.66 -5.40 -12.70
CA ILE A 146 4.65 -5.96 -13.61
C ILE A 146 5.01 -5.65 -15.07
N ALA A 147 5.40 -4.41 -15.39
CA ALA A 147 5.78 -4.01 -16.74
C ALA A 147 6.99 -4.80 -17.25
N LEU A 148 8.03 -4.92 -16.43
CA LEU A 148 9.27 -5.62 -16.77
C LEU A 148 9.06 -7.14 -16.89
N ALA A 149 8.36 -7.74 -15.93
CA ALA A 149 8.05 -9.17 -15.95
C ALA A 149 7.18 -9.55 -17.15
N TYR A 150 6.17 -8.74 -17.46
CA TYR A 150 5.32 -8.95 -18.63
C TYR A 150 6.11 -8.80 -19.94
N TRP A 151 6.92 -7.74 -20.06
CA TRP A 151 7.73 -7.50 -21.27
C TRP A 151 8.76 -8.62 -21.50
N LEU A 152 9.47 -9.06 -20.45
CA LEU A 152 10.43 -10.16 -20.54
C LEU A 152 9.73 -11.50 -20.79
N GLY A 153 8.63 -11.74 -20.07
CA GLY A 153 7.84 -12.95 -20.17
C GLY A 153 7.28 -13.17 -21.57
N ARG A 154 6.83 -12.11 -22.23
CA ARG A 154 6.37 -12.16 -23.63
C ARG A 154 7.47 -12.53 -24.63
N LYS A 155 8.74 -12.28 -24.31
CA LYS A 155 9.88 -12.68 -25.14
C LYS A 155 10.28 -14.14 -24.92
N ILE A 156 10.16 -14.63 -23.69
CA ILE A 156 10.60 -15.99 -23.30
C ILE A 156 9.50 -17.02 -23.55
N ALA A 157 8.25 -16.68 -23.22
CA ALA A 157 7.09 -17.54 -23.36
C ALA A 157 5.91 -16.73 -23.94
N PRO A 158 5.87 -16.52 -25.28
CA PRO A 158 4.86 -15.67 -25.94
C PRO A 158 3.42 -16.14 -25.72
N ASP A 159 3.24 -17.45 -25.57
CA ASP A 159 1.93 -18.09 -25.41
C ASP A 159 1.41 -18.08 -23.96
N ALA A 160 2.26 -17.70 -23.00
CA ALA A 160 1.85 -17.62 -21.59
C ALA A 160 0.88 -16.45 -21.38
N PRO A 161 -0.21 -16.66 -20.60
CA PRO A 161 -1.21 -15.62 -20.37
C PRO A 161 -0.60 -14.41 -19.62
N ALA A 162 -1.00 -13.20 -20.01
CA ALA A 162 -0.55 -11.97 -19.35
C ALA A 162 -0.78 -11.99 -17.84
N ALA A 163 -1.92 -12.55 -17.40
CA ALA A 163 -2.27 -12.68 -15.98
C ALA A 163 -1.23 -13.45 -15.16
N LEU A 164 -0.52 -14.40 -15.76
CA LEU A 164 0.57 -15.11 -15.09
C LEU A 164 1.68 -14.15 -14.69
N TRP A 165 2.22 -13.37 -15.63
CA TRP A 165 3.33 -12.45 -15.38
C TRP A 165 2.93 -11.34 -14.41
N VAL A 166 1.70 -10.83 -14.52
CA VAL A 166 1.13 -9.84 -13.60
C VAL A 166 1.07 -10.40 -12.18
N SER A 167 0.54 -11.62 -12.00
CA SER A 167 0.41 -12.23 -10.68
C SER A 167 1.76 -12.59 -10.05
N LEU A 168 2.72 -13.09 -10.85
CA LEU A 168 4.08 -13.37 -10.36
C LEU A 168 4.79 -12.09 -9.90
N ALA A 169 4.73 -11.02 -10.72
CA ALA A 169 5.39 -9.77 -10.38
C ALA A 169 4.75 -9.05 -9.19
N ALA A 170 3.42 -9.03 -9.14
CA ALA A 170 2.70 -8.48 -7.99
C ALA A 170 3.04 -9.25 -6.71
N ALA A 171 2.98 -10.59 -6.75
CA ALA A 171 3.32 -11.43 -5.61
C ALA A 171 4.77 -11.24 -5.17
N GLY A 172 5.73 -11.28 -6.11
CA GLY A 172 7.14 -11.07 -5.82
C GLY A 172 7.41 -9.71 -5.18
N THR A 173 6.75 -8.65 -5.69
CA THR A 173 6.89 -7.30 -5.12
C THR A 173 6.26 -7.19 -3.74
N ILE A 174 5.07 -7.74 -3.53
CA ILE A 174 4.41 -7.74 -2.22
C ILE A 174 5.23 -8.55 -1.22
N GLY A 175 5.74 -9.72 -1.63
CA GLY A 175 6.65 -10.52 -0.81
C GLY A 175 7.91 -9.76 -0.41
N ALA A 176 8.52 -9.04 -1.34
CA ALA A 176 9.68 -8.19 -1.08
C ALA A 176 9.35 -7.00 -0.17
N LEU A 177 8.22 -6.30 -0.39
CA LEU A 177 7.78 -5.16 0.40
C LEU A 177 7.53 -5.52 1.87
N PHE A 178 6.95 -6.69 2.14
CA PHE A 178 6.61 -7.12 3.49
C PHE A 178 7.60 -8.14 4.10
N GLY A 179 8.63 -8.53 3.36
CA GLY A 179 9.60 -9.54 3.82
C GLY A 179 8.99 -10.94 4.04
N THR A 180 7.77 -11.19 3.54
CA THR A 180 7.05 -12.45 3.77
C THR A 180 6.09 -12.80 2.63
N PRO A 181 5.99 -14.08 2.23
CA PRO A 181 5.05 -14.54 1.21
C PRO A 181 3.59 -14.53 1.70
N VAL A 182 3.34 -14.49 3.01
CA VAL A 182 1.98 -14.56 3.57
C VAL A 182 1.13 -13.36 3.14
N ALA A 183 1.71 -12.16 3.11
CA ALA A 183 1.03 -10.97 2.60
C ALA A 183 0.52 -11.15 1.18
N ALA A 184 1.39 -11.64 0.28
CA ALA A 184 1.04 -11.88 -1.11
C ALA A 184 -0.05 -12.96 -1.25
N ALA A 185 0.05 -14.05 -0.47
CA ALA A 185 -0.96 -15.10 -0.46
C ALA A 185 -2.34 -14.54 -0.13
N LEU A 186 -2.45 -13.81 0.98
CA LEU A 186 -3.71 -13.26 1.47
C LEU A 186 -4.30 -12.21 0.50
N ILE A 187 -3.50 -11.29 0.01
CA ILE A 187 -3.94 -10.24 -0.93
C ILE A 187 -4.41 -10.84 -2.26
N LEU A 188 -3.67 -11.82 -2.79
CA LEU A 188 -4.03 -12.47 -4.05
C LEU A 188 -5.23 -13.40 -3.91
N THR A 189 -5.54 -13.95 -2.73
CA THR A 189 -6.78 -14.70 -2.53
C THR A 189 -8.01 -13.87 -2.80
N GLU A 190 -8.04 -12.60 -2.39
CA GLU A 190 -9.16 -11.68 -2.71
C GLU A 190 -9.30 -11.48 -4.23
N THR A 191 -8.17 -11.37 -4.94
CA THR A 191 -8.17 -11.18 -6.41
C THR A 191 -8.60 -12.44 -7.15
N PHE A 192 -8.09 -13.60 -6.75
CA PHE A 192 -8.38 -14.86 -7.44
C PHE A 192 -9.72 -15.48 -7.07
N ALA A 193 -10.28 -15.16 -5.91
CA ALA A 193 -11.61 -15.63 -5.49
C ALA A 193 -12.71 -15.19 -6.46
N THR A 194 -12.53 -14.05 -7.13
CA THR A 194 -13.49 -13.50 -8.10
C THR A 194 -13.23 -13.95 -9.55
N GLN A 195 -12.12 -14.63 -9.82
CA GLN A 195 -11.75 -15.05 -11.18
C GLN A 195 -12.17 -16.51 -11.44
N PRO A 196 -13.09 -16.77 -12.37
CA PRO A 196 -13.42 -18.13 -12.79
C PRO A 196 -12.22 -18.79 -13.46
N GLY A 197 -12.03 -20.08 -13.24
CA GLY A 197 -10.97 -20.83 -13.89
C GLY A 197 -10.77 -22.21 -13.27
N PRO A 198 -10.19 -23.18 -14.01
CA PRO A 198 -9.93 -24.53 -13.51
C PRO A 198 -8.88 -24.53 -12.38
N GLY A 199 -8.91 -25.56 -11.56
CA GLY A 199 -7.97 -25.78 -10.47
C GLY A 199 -8.42 -25.20 -9.12
N SER A 200 -7.76 -25.64 -8.06
CA SER A 200 -7.97 -25.11 -6.71
C SER A 200 -7.36 -23.71 -6.57
N LEU A 201 -7.79 -22.96 -5.56
CA LEU A 201 -7.17 -21.67 -5.23
C LEU A 201 -5.67 -21.83 -4.95
N TRP A 202 -5.26 -22.94 -4.32
CA TRP A 202 -3.87 -23.26 -4.05
C TRP A 202 -3.04 -23.44 -5.33
N ASP A 203 -3.59 -24.12 -6.34
CA ASP A 203 -2.91 -24.29 -7.63
C ASP A 203 -2.68 -22.95 -8.33
N LYS A 204 -3.67 -22.03 -8.26
CA LYS A 204 -3.54 -20.66 -8.80
C LYS A 204 -2.51 -19.82 -8.05
N LEU A 205 -2.36 -20.06 -6.75
CA LEU A 205 -1.40 -19.33 -5.90
C LEU A 205 0.01 -19.90 -5.96
N PHE A 206 0.23 -21.13 -6.45
CA PHE A 206 1.52 -21.82 -6.39
C PHE A 206 2.67 -20.96 -6.96
N GLY A 207 2.57 -20.54 -8.22
CA GLY A 207 3.59 -19.69 -8.85
C GLY A 207 3.76 -18.34 -8.13
N PRO A 208 2.68 -17.58 -7.88
CA PRO A 208 2.73 -16.36 -7.06
C PRO A 208 3.39 -16.55 -5.69
N LEU A 209 3.10 -17.64 -4.96
CA LEU A 209 3.73 -17.92 -3.67
C LEU A 209 5.22 -18.16 -3.77
N VAL A 210 5.66 -18.88 -4.79
CA VAL A 210 7.09 -19.09 -5.06
C VAL A 210 7.77 -17.74 -5.36
N ALA A 211 7.14 -16.89 -6.17
CA ALA A 211 7.67 -15.54 -6.48
C ALA A 211 7.71 -14.66 -5.22
N ALA A 212 6.66 -14.68 -4.40
CA ALA A 212 6.61 -13.92 -3.15
C ALA A 212 7.65 -14.41 -2.15
N GLY A 213 7.82 -15.74 -2.04
CA GLY A 213 8.85 -16.35 -1.19
C GLY A 213 10.26 -15.95 -1.61
N ALA A 214 10.55 -16.00 -2.92
CA ALA A 214 11.83 -15.58 -3.46
C ALA A 214 12.10 -14.06 -3.25
N GLY A 215 11.08 -13.21 -3.48
CA GLY A 215 11.16 -11.77 -3.24
C GLY A 215 11.38 -11.44 -1.77
N GLY A 216 10.58 -12.02 -0.88
CA GLY A 216 10.70 -11.83 0.57
C GLY A 216 12.04 -12.33 1.11
N LEU A 217 12.47 -13.53 0.70
CA LEU A 217 13.76 -14.09 1.12
C LEU A 217 14.92 -13.19 0.69
N MET A 218 14.90 -12.70 -0.57
CA MET A 218 15.96 -11.83 -1.07
C MET A 218 16.02 -10.51 -0.30
N THR A 219 14.86 -9.91 0.01
CA THR A 219 14.80 -8.69 0.82
C THR A 219 15.33 -8.95 2.24
N VAL A 220 14.92 -10.02 2.89
CA VAL A 220 15.40 -10.37 4.25
C VAL A 220 16.91 -10.62 4.27
N LEU A 221 17.48 -11.27 3.25
CA LEU A 221 18.92 -11.55 3.18
C LEU A 221 19.78 -10.29 2.96
N ILE A 222 19.25 -9.23 2.34
CA ILE A 222 20.01 -8.02 2.00
C ILE A 222 19.76 -6.90 3.03
N ASP A 223 18.51 -6.64 3.38
CA ASP A 223 18.10 -5.42 4.10
C ASP A 223 17.62 -5.69 5.53
N HIS A 224 17.28 -6.96 5.85
CA HIS A 224 16.70 -7.35 7.15
C HIS A 224 15.57 -6.43 7.64
N PRO A 225 14.53 -6.14 6.81
CA PRO A 225 13.49 -5.20 7.18
C PRO A 225 12.72 -5.70 8.40
N THR A 226 12.57 -4.84 9.40
CA THR A 226 11.72 -5.10 10.54
C THR A 226 10.46 -4.25 10.41
N PHE A 227 9.29 -4.90 10.32
CA PHE A 227 7.99 -4.22 10.36
C PHE A 227 7.47 -4.09 11.79
N ASP A 228 8.06 -4.82 12.72
CA ASP A 228 7.77 -4.70 14.13
C ASP A 228 8.03 -3.26 14.62
N LEU A 229 7.01 -2.68 15.26
CA LEU A 229 7.07 -1.35 15.83
C LEU A 229 7.68 -1.33 17.23
N SER A 230 8.15 -2.48 17.74
CA SER A 230 8.66 -2.64 19.10
C SER A 230 7.68 -2.09 20.17
N LEU A 231 6.38 -2.29 19.92
CA LEU A 231 5.32 -1.90 20.85
C LEU A 231 5.40 -2.74 22.13
N PRO A 232 4.88 -2.23 23.27
CA PRO A 232 4.81 -3.00 24.51
C PRO A 232 4.08 -4.33 24.31
N ASN A 233 4.63 -5.42 24.87
CA ASN A 233 4.04 -6.74 24.79
C ASN A 233 2.61 -6.75 25.33
N TYR A 234 1.69 -7.36 24.60
CA TYR A 234 0.30 -7.44 25.02
C TYR A 234 0.08 -8.58 26.02
N PRO A 235 -0.30 -8.29 27.27
CA PRO A 235 -0.50 -9.33 28.29
C PRO A 235 -1.75 -10.16 28.09
N GLY A 236 -2.67 -9.75 27.21
CA GLY A 236 -3.93 -10.45 26.92
C GLY A 236 -5.08 -10.15 27.88
N GLY A 237 -6.28 -10.54 27.50
CA GLY A 237 -7.42 -10.80 28.38
C GLY A 237 -8.16 -9.62 29.03
N ARG A 238 -7.96 -8.36 28.58
CA ARG A 238 -8.64 -7.20 29.18
C ARG A 238 -9.90 -6.80 28.40
N TRP A 239 -11.03 -6.64 29.09
CA TRP A 239 -12.28 -6.17 28.48
C TRP A 239 -12.19 -4.75 27.91
N THR A 240 -11.38 -3.89 28.54
CA THR A 240 -11.10 -2.53 28.06
C THR A 240 -10.49 -2.53 26.67
N ASP A 241 -9.62 -3.50 26.40
CA ASP A 241 -8.95 -3.63 25.10
C ASP A 241 -9.95 -4.12 24.02
N ALA A 242 -10.83 -5.05 24.35
CA ALA A 242 -11.88 -5.51 23.45
C ALA A 242 -12.86 -4.37 23.09
N LEU A 243 -13.31 -3.61 24.07
CA LEU A 243 -14.17 -2.44 23.84
C LEU A 243 -13.42 -1.35 23.07
N GLY A 244 -12.16 -1.09 23.43
CA GLY A 244 -11.28 -0.17 22.70
C GLY A 244 -11.15 -0.55 21.25
N ALA A 245 -10.90 -1.81 20.93
CA ALA A 245 -10.78 -2.32 19.56
C ALA A 245 -12.07 -2.08 18.74
N LEU A 246 -13.25 -2.35 19.35
CA LEU A 246 -14.55 -2.14 18.70
C LEU A 246 -14.88 -0.66 18.45
N VAL A 247 -14.22 0.28 19.13
CA VAL A 247 -14.42 1.72 18.94
C VAL A 247 -13.34 2.34 18.07
N ILE A 248 -12.06 1.99 18.30
CA ILE A 248 -10.91 2.61 17.62
C ILE A 248 -10.91 2.25 16.13
N ALA A 249 -11.10 0.97 15.77
CA ALA A 249 -11.06 0.56 14.38
C ALA A 249 -12.13 1.23 13.50
N PRO A 250 -13.43 1.27 13.87
CA PRO A 250 -14.42 2.00 13.08
C PRO A 250 -14.24 3.53 13.13
N THR A 251 -13.73 4.11 14.21
CA THR A 251 -13.40 5.54 14.27
C THR A 251 -12.28 5.89 13.29
N ALA A 252 -11.23 5.07 13.25
CA ALA A 252 -10.15 5.19 12.28
C ALA A 252 -10.68 5.02 10.84
N ALA A 253 -11.55 4.04 10.62
CA ALA A 253 -12.19 3.84 9.33
C ALA A 253 -13.06 5.05 8.93
N ALA A 254 -13.80 5.67 9.85
CA ALA A 254 -14.58 6.87 9.59
C ALA A 254 -13.70 8.07 9.17
N LEU A 255 -12.56 8.27 9.84
CA LEU A 255 -11.57 9.28 9.47
C LEU A 255 -11.00 9.02 8.07
N GLY A 256 -10.60 7.78 7.79
CA GLY A 256 -10.14 7.36 6.47
C GLY A 256 -11.21 7.59 5.39
N MET A 257 -12.48 7.29 5.69
CA MET A 257 -13.62 7.55 4.80
C MET A 257 -13.83 9.04 4.51
N ALA A 258 -13.62 9.92 5.48
CA ALA A 258 -13.68 11.37 5.24
C ALA A 258 -12.65 11.78 4.16
N ALA A 259 -11.41 11.28 4.23
CA ALA A 259 -10.40 11.50 3.20
C ALA A 259 -10.79 10.87 1.85
N VAL A 260 -11.35 9.67 1.85
CA VAL A 260 -11.84 9.01 0.62
C VAL A 260 -12.89 9.85 -0.10
N TYR A 261 -13.85 10.42 0.62
CA TYR A 261 -14.87 11.30 0.04
C TYR A 261 -14.32 12.66 -0.38
N ALA A 262 -13.31 13.20 0.30
CA ALA A 262 -12.65 14.45 -0.06
C ALA A 262 -11.72 14.30 -1.28
N PHE A 263 -11.19 13.10 -1.54
CA PHE A 263 -10.16 12.83 -2.54
C PHE A 263 -10.55 13.24 -3.98
N PRO A 264 -11.77 12.93 -4.51
CA PRO A 264 -12.19 13.36 -5.84
C PRO A 264 -12.20 14.89 -5.99
N TYR A 265 -12.59 15.62 -4.95
CA TYR A 265 -12.62 17.08 -4.95
C TYR A 265 -11.20 17.66 -4.97
N ALA A 266 -10.30 17.13 -4.14
CA ALA A 266 -8.89 17.52 -4.14
C ALA A 266 -8.25 17.28 -5.51
N HIS A 267 -8.48 16.12 -6.10
CA HIS A 267 -7.99 15.77 -7.44
C HIS A 267 -8.57 16.72 -8.52
N ALA A 268 -9.86 17.02 -8.48
CA ALA A 268 -10.50 17.95 -9.42
C ALA A 268 -9.89 19.37 -9.35
N VAL A 269 -9.49 19.83 -8.16
CA VAL A 269 -8.81 21.14 -8.00
C VAL A 269 -7.47 21.13 -8.72
N PHE A 270 -6.63 20.11 -8.52
CA PHE A 270 -5.33 20.01 -9.19
C PHE A 270 -5.46 19.79 -10.72
N ARG A 271 -6.45 19.03 -11.19
CA ARG A 271 -6.74 18.88 -12.62
C ARG A 271 -7.05 20.22 -13.31
N ARG A 272 -7.72 21.17 -12.64
CA ARG A 272 -8.00 22.51 -13.18
C ARG A 272 -6.74 23.32 -13.46
N VAL A 273 -5.62 23.02 -12.80
CA VAL A 273 -4.34 23.70 -13.04
C VAL A 273 -3.82 23.42 -14.46
N GLY A 274 -4.14 22.27 -15.05
CA GLY A 274 -3.88 21.89 -16.44
C GLY A 274 -2.40 21.76 -16.83
N ARG A 275 -1.46 22.04 -15.93
CA ARG A 275 0.00 21.96 -16.14
C ARG A 275 0.63 21.10 -15.05
N PRO A 276 1.17 19.91 -15.37
CA PRO A 276 1.68 18.97 -14.36
C PRO A 276 2.81 19.57 -13.52
N VAL A 277 3.70 20.38 -14.12
CA VAL A 277 4.78 21.06 -13.37
C VAL A 277 4.21 21.98 -12.30
N LEU A 278 3.23 22.82 -12.65
CA LEU A 278 2.63 23.74 -11.70
C LEU A 278 1.81 23.01 -10.62
N ALA A 279 1.03 21.99 -11.01
CA ALA A 279 0.25 21.20 -10.06
C ALA A 279 1.13 20.50 -9.01
N LEU A 280 2.23 19.87 -9.46
CA LEU A 280 3.17 19.21 -8.57
C LEU A 280 3.99 20.18 -7.71
N THR A 281 4.37 21.37 -8.27
CA THR A 281 5.06 22.41 -7.48
C THR A 281 4.15 22.97 -6.39
N LEU A 282 2.88 23.29 -6.72
CA LEU A 282 1.88 23.75 -5.74
C LEU A 282 1.58 22.64 -4.71
N GLY A 283 1.47 21.39 -5.16
CA GLY A 283 1.34 20.24 -4.28
C GLY A 283 2.52 20.14 -3.31
N GLY A 284 3.76 20.26 -3.81
CA GLY A 284 4.97 20.28 -2.99
C GLY A 284 5.00 21.42 -1.96
N LEU A 285 4.57 22.61 -2.36
CA LEU A 285 4.44 23.75 -1.44
C LEU A 285 3.43 23.47 -0.32
N LEU A 286 2.26 22.94 -0.66
CA LEU A 286 1.26 22.56 0.35
C LEU A 286 1.76 21.45 1.28
N LEU A 287 2.47 20.46 0.75
CA LEU A 287 3.10 19.42 1.56
C LEU A 287 4.17 19.98 2.50
N GLY A 288 4.95 20.95 2.05
CA GLY A 288 5.94 21.66 2.87
C GLY A 288 5.32 22.44 4.01
N LEU A 289 4.20 23.15 3.74
CA LEU A 289 3.43 23.87 4.76
C LEU A 289 2.81 22.90 5.78
N LEU A 290 2.27 21.78 5.33
CA LEU A 290 1.76 20.71 6.21
C LEU A 290 2.88 20.08 7.05
N GLY A 291 4.06 19.83 6.45
CA GLY A 291 5.23 19.35 7.18
C GLY A 291 5.69 20.33 8.26
N ALA A 292 5.67 21.63 7.97
CA ALA A 292 5.99 22.68 8.95
C ALA A 292 4.97 22.71 10.11
N LEU A 293 3.70 22.39 9.84
CA LEU A 293 2.64 22.31 10.85
C LEU A 293 2.71 21.05 11.69
N GLY A 294 2.90 19.88 11.05
CA GLY A 294 2.87 18.57 11.71
C GLY A 294 4.23 18.07 12.21
N GLY A 295 5.31 18.76 11.82
CA GLY A 295 6.67 18.38 12.14
C GLY A 295 7.28 17.35 11.19
N TYR A 296 8.60 17.16 11.29
CA TYR A 296 9.41 16.31 10.42
C TYR A 296 8.88 14.86 10.33
N LEU A 297 8.35 14.31 11.41
CA LEU A 297 7.81 12.94 11.42
C LEU A 297 6.62 12.73 10.46
N THR A 298 5.93 13.79 10.06
CA THR A 298 4.82 13.69 9.10
C THR A 298 5.26 13.64 7.64
N LEU A 299 6.56 13.78 7.35
CA LEU A 299 7.12 13.67 6.01
C LEU A 299 7.35 12.21 5.60
N PHE A 300 7.88 12.01 4.38
CA PHE A 300 8.28 10.72 3.81
C PHE A 300 7.17 9.66 3.75
N LYS A 301 7.56 8.40 3.51
CA LYS A 301 6.66 7.25 3.47
C LYS A 301 6.00 6.93 4.81
N GLY A 302 6.62 7.33 5.93
CA GLY A 302 6.10 7.16 7.28
C GLY A 302 6.52 5.87 7.99
N LEU A 303 7.23 4.94 7.35
CA LEU A 303 7.54 3.65 7.92
C LEU A 303 8.64 3.71 9.02
N ASP A 304 9.65 4.56 8.81
CA ASP A 304 10.71 4.77 9.79
C ASP A 304 10.24 5.73 10.90
N GLU A 305 9.42 6.71 10.52
CA GLU A 305 8.87 7.72 11.41
C GLU A 305 7.86 7.12 12.42
N VAL A 306 7.09 6.08 12.04
CA VAL A 306 6.21 5.39 13.00
C VAL A 306 6.96 4.61 14.05
N LYS A 307 8.17 4.09 13.75
CA LYS A 307 9.00 3.42 14.75
C LYS A 307 9.42 4.40 15.85
N THR A 308 9.74 5.63 15.47
CA THR A 308 10.05 6.71 16.43
C THR A 308 8.84 7.04 17.31
N LEU A 309 7.63 7.11 16.73
CA LEU A 309 6.41 7.34 17.51
C LEU A 309 6.07 6.16 18.43
N ALA A 310 6.23 4.94 17.94
CA ALA A 310 5.89 3.74 18.69
C ALA A 310 6.87 3.42 19.80
N SER A 311 8.13 3.86 19.70
CA SER A 311 9.16 3.65 20.74
C SER A 311 8.92 4.47 22.00
N ASP A 312 8.12 5.54 21.93
CA ASP A 312 7.77 6.39 23.08
C ASP A 312 6.26 6.76 23.02
N PRO A 313 5.37 5.80 23.37
CA PRO A 313 3.92 6.01 23.32
C PRO A 313 3.41 7.14 24.24
N ASP A 314 4.16 7.46 25.30
CA ASP A 314 3.79 8.47 26.29
C ASP A 314 4.51 9.82 26.07
N GLY A 315 5.46 9.88 25.12
CA GLY A 315 6.29 11.07 24.86
C GLY A 315 5.55 12.25 24.23
N TRP A 316 4.31 12.02 23.74
CA TRP A 316 3.52 13.03 23.04
C TRP A 316 2.10 13.14 23.60
N SER A 317 1.56 14.33 23.58
CA SER A 317 0.16 14.54 24.00
C SER A 317 -0.84 13.99 22.96
N ALA A 318 -2.05 13.65 23.40
CA ALA A 318 -3.14 13.24 22.50
C ALA A 318 -3.39 14.25 21.38
N GLY A 319 -3.29 15.55 21.66
CA GLY A 319 -3.44 16.61 20.65
C GLY A 319 -2.33 16.60 19.59
N GLN A 320 -1.10 16.29 19.95
CA GLN A 320 0.02 16.15 19.01
C GLN A 320 -0.16 14.92 18.11
N PHE A 321 -0.53 13.77 18.67
CA PHE A 321 -0.85 12.58 17.87
C PHE A 321 -2.02 12.83 16.92
N ALA A 322 -3.08 13.50 17.36
CA ALA A 322 -4.21 13.87 16.51
C ALA A 322 -3.78 14.80 15.38
N LEU A 323 -2.96 15.81 15.67
CA LEU A 323 -2.42 16.73 14.67
C LEU A 323 -1.58 15.98 13.62
N MET A 324 -0.64 15.12 14.05
CA MET A 324 0.19 14.33 13.14
C MET A 324 -0.65 13.41 12.26
N SER A 325 -1.69 12.76 12.82
CA SER A 325 -2.61 11.90 12.10
C SER A 325 -3.35 12.66 10.99
N VAL A 326 -3.95 13.81 11.32
CA VAL A 326 -4.69 14.64 10.37
C VAL A 326 -3.76 15.22 9.30
N VAL A 327 -2.62 15.78 9.70
CA VAL A 327 -1.63 16.35 8.77
C VAL A 327 -1.14 15.29 7.80
N LYS A 328 -0.77 14.11 8.28
CA LYS A 328 -0.31 13.00 7.41
C LYS A 328 -1.39 12.53 6.45
N LEU A 329 -2.63 12.40 6.92
CA LEU A 329 -3.78 12.00 6.09
C LEU A 329 -4.04 13.01 4.96
N VAL A 330 -4.03 14.30 5.30
CA VAL A 330 -4.21 15.39 4.32
C VAL A 330 -3.01 15.47 3.37
N ALA A 331 -1.78 15.33 3.88
CA ALA A 331 -0.58 15.32 3.06
C ALA A 331 -0.58 14.16 2.05
N MET A 332 -0.92 12.94 2.47
CA MET A 332 -1.06 11.78 1.60
C MET A 332 -2.14 12.03 0.52
N MET A 333 -3.29 12.58 0.91
CA MET A 333 -4.38 12.91 -0.01
C MET A 333 -3.94 13.94 -1.06
N ILE A 334 -3.29 15.03 -0.65
CA ILE A 334 -2.78 16.06 -1.56
C ILE A 334 -1.70 15.50 -2.48
N ALA A 335 -0.74 14.73 -1.94
CA ALA A 335 0.32 14.14 -2.72
C ALA A 335 -0.21 13.23 -3.85
N ALA A 336 -1.20 12.37 -3.54
CA ALA A 336 -1.84 11.53 -4.53
C ALA A 336 -2.70 12.34 -5.53
N ALA A 337 -3.39 13.39 -5.06
CA ALA A 337 -4.28 14.21 -5.87
C ALA A 337 -3.55 15.12 -6.86
N CYS A 338 -2.38 15.65 -6.51
CA CYS A 338 -1.60 16.54 -7.37
C CYS A 338 -0.70 15.83 -8.38
N GLY A 339 -0.55 14.49 -8.28
CA GLY A 339 0.12 13.68 -9.29
C GLY A 339 1.50 13.14 -8.90
N PHE A 340 1.93 13.17 -7.63
CA PHE A 340 3.14 12.48 -7.19
C PHE A 340 2.99 10.97 -7.34
N ARG A 341 4.02 10.31 -7.85
CA ARG A 341 4.06 8.85 -8.07
C ARG A 341 4.35 8.13 -6.76
N GLY A 342 3.36 7.42 -6.21
CA GLY A 342 3.51 6.70 -4.94
C GLY A 342 2.25 5.96 -4.50
N GLY A 343 2.41 5.09 -3.49
CA GLY A 343 1.36 4.33 -2.84
C GLY A 343 0.84 5.01 -1.57
N ARG A 344 -0.30 4.54 -1.08
CA ARG A 344 -1.01 5.12 0.08
C ARG A 344 -1.01 4.21 1.30
N ILE A 345 -0.44 3.00 1.20
CA ILE A 345 -0.46 2.01 2.27
C ILE A 345 0.42 2.46 3.44
N PHE A 346 1.69 2.74 3.20
CA PHE A 346 2.62 3.12 4.28
C PHE A 346 2.27 4.46 4.95
N PRO A 347 1.92 5.53 4.22
CA PRO A 347 1.39 6.73 4.88
C PRO A 347 0.10 6.47 5.66
N GLY A 348 -0.76 5.57 5.17
CA GLY A 348 -1.95 5.12 5.89
C GLY A 348 -1.61 4.41 7.21
N VAL A 349 -0.54 3.60 7.23
CA VAL A 349 -0.02 2.99 8.47
C VAL A 349 0.36 4.08 9.47
N PHE A 350 1.11 5.11 9.04
CA PHE A 350 1.45 6.23 9.94
C PHE A 350 0.22 6.90 10.54
N VAL A 351 -0.79 7.19 9.72
CA VAL A 351 -2.06 7.77 10.19
C VAL A 351 -2.72 6.88 11.21
N GLY A 352 -2.78 5.57 10.96
CA GLY A 352 -3.38 4.60 11.87
C GLY A 352 -2.62 4.48 13.20
N VAL A 353 -1.28 4.45 13.17
CA VAL A 353 -0.44 4.42 14.36
C VAL A 353 -0.64 5.68 15.20
N SER A 354 -0.52 6.86 14.60
CA SER A 354 -0.73 8.14 15.29
C SER A 354 -2.13 8.24 15.91
N LEU A 355 -3.16 7.78 15.20
CA LEU A 355 -4.53 7.77 15.70
C LEU A 355 -4.70 6.77 16.85
N GLY A 356 -4.09 5.60 16.77
CA GLY A 356 -4.08 4.61 17.85
C GLY A 356 -3.40 5.14 19.11
N LEU A 357 -2.23 5.77 18.96
CA LEU A 357 -1.53 6.41 20.07
C LEU A 357 -2.34 7.58 20.67
N CYS A 358 -3.03 8.37 19.82
CA CYS A 358 -3.98 9.37 20.30
C CYS A 358 -5.10 8.74 21.15
N ALA A 359 -5.67 7.64 20.71
CA ALA A 359 -6.71 6.94 21.45
C ALA A 359 -6.20 6.37 22.77
N HIS A 360 -4.99 5.82 22.81
CA HIS A 360 -4.33 5.39 24.06
C HIS A 360 -4.10 6.57 25.00
N ALA A 361 -3.56 7.69 24.53
CA ALA A 361 -3.32 8.88 25.34
C ALA A 361 -4.62 9.48 25.92
N LEU A 362 -5.75 9.35 25.22
CA LEU A 362 -7.07 9.77 25.73
C LEU A 362 -7.66 8.76 26.72
N VAL A 363 -7.40 7.48 26.50
CA VAL A 363 -7.95 6.36 27.30
C VAL A 363 -6.81 5.39 27.66
N PRO A 364 -5.98 5.70 28.66
CA PRO A 364 -4.82 4.87 29.07
C PRO A 364 -5.21 3.44 29.51
N ALA A 365 -6.49 3.20 29.79
CA ALA A 365 -7.02 1.88 30.08
C ALA A 365 -6.92 0.91 28.88
N VAL A 366 -6.86 1.40 27.64
CA VAL A 366 -6.67 0.59 26.43
C VAL A 366 -5.17 0.42 26.20
N HIS A 367 -4.71 -0.81 25.99
CA HIS A 367 -3.30 -1.09 25.76
C HIS A 367 -2.80 -0.41 24.46
N PRO A 368 -1.60 0.24 24.46
CA PRO A 368 -1.13 0.99 23.28
C PRO A 368 -1.01 0.14 22.03
N THR A 369 -0.55 -1.12 22.16
CA THR A 369 -0.45 -2.06 21.03
C THR A 369 -1.82 -2.32 20.41
N VAL A 370 -2.86 -2.55 21.22
CA VAL A 370 -4.23 -2.75 20.75
C VAL A 370 -4.75 -1.48 20.04
N ALA A 371 -4.55 -0.32 20.63
CA ALA A 371 -4.99 0.94 20.06
C ALA A 371 -4.33 1.21 18.69
N VAL A 372 -3.02 0.99 18.58
CA VAL A 372 -2.23 1.17 17.36
C VAL A 372 -2.71 0.24 16.23
N ILE A 373 -2.79 -1.08 16.49
CA ILE A 373 -3.17 -2.02 15.44
C ILE A 373 -4.61 -1.83 14.97
N CYS A 374 -5.52 -1.45 15.85
CA CYS A 374 -6.90 -1.13 15.50
C CYS A 374 -7.00 0.18 14.70
N GLY A 375 -6.17 1.18 15.03
CA GLY A 375 -6.03 2.39 14.23
C GLY A 375 -5.57 2.10 12.80
N VAL A 376 -4.51 1.29 12.65
CA VAL A 376 -3.99 0.88 11.34
C VAL A 376 -5.02 0.08 10.56
N LEU A 377 -5.65 -0.92 11.19
CA LEU A 377 -6.72 -1.73 10.58
C LEU A 377 -7.81 -0.83 9.99
N GLY A 378 -8.35 0.09 10.78
CA GLY A 378 -9.45 0.95 10.34
C GLY A 378 -9.09 1.87 9.18
N ILE A 379 -7.94 2.56 9.24
CA ILE A 379 -7.47 3.45 8.16
C ILE A 379 -7.25 2.66 6.87
N LEU A 380 -6.56 1.52 6.93
CA LEU A 380 -6.26 0.73 5.73
C LEU A 380 -7.53 0.14 5.11
N LEU A 381 -8.48 -0.35 5.91
CA LEU A 381 -9.79 -0.79 5.42
C LEU A 381 -10.52 0.31 4.66
N ALA A 382 -10.48 1.54 5.14
CA ALA A 382 -11.12 2.67 4.49
C ALA A 382 -10.46 3.06 3.16
N ILE A 383 -9.13 3.12 3.13
CA ILE A 383 -8.35 3.60 1.98
C ILE A 383 -8.29 2.55 0.88
N THR A 384 -8.01 1.27 1.23
CA THR A 384 -7.67 0.22 0.26
C THR A 384 -8.85 -0.65 -0.14
N ARG A 385 -9.84 -0.83 0.73
CA ARG A 385 -10.92 -1.84 0.58
C ARG A 385 -10.40 -3.27 0.49
N GLN A 386 -9.21 -3.55 0.98
CA GLN A 386 -8.62 -4.87 0.99
C GLN A 386 -8.58 -5.38 2.43
N GLY A 387 -9.45 -6.34 2.74
CA GLY A 387 -9.61 -6.89 4.09
C GLY A 387 -8.34 -7.57 4.57
N TRP A 388 -7.81 -8.48 3.76
CA TRP A 388 -6.61 -9.22 4.10
C TRP A 388 -5.35 -8.36 4.19
N LEU A 389 -5.18 -7.39 3.28
CA LEU A 389 -4.06 -6.44 3.38
C LEU A 389 -4.09 -5.68 4.70
N SER A 390 -5.27 -5.16 5.07
CA SER A 390 -5.45 -4.34 6.27
C SER A 390 -5.22 -5.15 7.55
N LEU A 391 -5.82 -6.35 7.64
CA LEU A 391 -5.68 -7.25 8.77
C LEU A 391 -4.23 -7.72 8.94
N PHE A 392 -3.61 -8.16 7.82
CA PHE A 392 -2.24 -8.64 7.82
C PHE A 392 -1.25 -7.54 8.22
N THR A 393 -1.39 -6.34 7.64
CA THR A 393 -0.50 -5.22 7.96
C THR A 393 -0.60 -4.85 9.45
N ALA A 394 -1.82 -4.77 10.00
CA ALA A 394 -2.02 -4.51 11.42
C ALA A 394 -1.39 -5.60 12.32
N ALA A 395 -1.53 -6.88 11.94
CA ALA A 395 -0.98 -8.00 12.70
C ALA A 395 0.56 -8.04 12.70
N VAL A 396 1.17 -7.78 11.54
CA VAL A 396 2.65 -7.81 11.41
C VAL A 396 3.31 -6.69 12.19
N LEU A 397 2.69 -5.52 12.27
CA LEU A 397 3.21 -4.37 13.02
C LEU A 397 3.30 -4.63 14.54
N ALA A 398 2.44 -5.49 15.09
CA ALA A 398 2.47 -5.88 16.48
C ALA A 398 3.39 -7.07 16.76
N ALA A 399 3.71 -7.88 15.75
CA ALA A 399 4.47 -9.12 15.84
C ALA A 399 3.96 -10.11 16.92
N ASP A 400 2.68 -10.00 17.33
CA ASP A 400 2.04 -10.83 18.36
C ASP A 400 0.81 -11.56 17.81
N PRO A 401 0.89 -12.90 17.61
CA PRO A 401 -0.24 -13.70 17.12
C PRO A 401 -1.47 -13.69 18.04
N ASN A 402 -1.30 -13.42 19.35
CA ASN A 402 -2.41 -13.39 20.29
C ASN A 402 -3.40 -12.25 20.03
N LEU A 403 -3.00 -11.26 19.25
CA LEU A 403 -3.85 -10.13 18.85
C LEU A 403 -4.75 -10.45 17.64
N LEU A 404 -4.49 -11.53 16.89
CA LEU A 404 -5.30 -11.87 15.72
C LEU A 404 -6.80 -12.05 16.00
N PRO A 405 -7.23 -12.78 17.06
CA PRO A 405 -8.66 -12.88 17.36
C PRO A 405 -9.30 -11.53 17.63
N LEU A 406 -8.62 -10.63 18.33
CA LEU A 406 -9.09 -9.29 18.63
C LEU A 406 -9.21 -8.44 17.36
N LEU A 407 -8.22 -8.49 16.46
CA LEU A 407 -8.25 -7.83 15.16
C LEU A 407 -9.40 -8.33 14.28
N CYS A 408 -9.65 -9.65 14.26
CA CYS A 408 -10.78 -10.22 13.53
C CYS A 408 -12.12 -9.66 14.03
N VAL A 409 -12.29 -9.54 15.35
CA VAL A 409 -13.51 -8.95 15.95
C VAL A 409 -13.59 -7.46 15.64
N ALA A 410 -12.49 -6.71 15.76
CA ALA A 410 -12.43 -5.28 15.44
C ALA A 410 -12.74 -4.97 13.96
N THR A 411 -12.46 -5.94 13.07
CA THR A 411 -12.78 -5.82 11.65
C THR A 411 -14.29 -5.69 11.40
N LEU A 412 -15.15 -6.33 12.20
CA LEU A 412 -16.58 -6.35 11.96
C LEU A 412 -17.21 -4.95 11.87
N PRO A 413 -17.15 -4.09 12.88
CA PRO A 413 -17.76 -2.76 12.79
C PRO A 413 -17.05 -1.86 11.77
N ALA A 414 -15.73 -1.98 11.63
CA ALA A 414 -14.97 -1.22 10.65
C ALA A 414 -15.34 -1.61 9.20
N TRP A 415 -15.48 -2.91 8.92
CA TRP A 415 -15.90 -3.41 7.61
C TRP A 415 -17.31 -3.03 7.25
N LEU A 416 -18.27 -3.12 8.19
CA LEU A 416 -19.64 -2.68 7.99
C LEU A 416 -19.74 -1.20 7.65
N LEU A 417 -18.85 -0.38 8.24
CA LEU A 417 -18.78 1.05 7.91
C LEU A 417 -18.30 1.30 6.49
N VAL A 418 -17.39 0.50 5.98
CA VAL A 418 -16.72 0.76 4.71
C VAL A 418 -17.31 0.00 3.53
N THR A 419 -17.94 -1.15 3.73
CA THR A 419 -18.47 -2.00 2.66
C THR A 419 -19.48 -1.27 1.79
N GLY A 420 -19.43 -1.50 0.47
CA GLY A 420 -20.28 -0.83 -0.52
C GLY A 420 -20.02 0.66 -0.75
N ARG A 421 -19.06 1.26 -0.05
CA ARG A 421 -18.67 2.67 -0.21
C ARG A 421 -17.42 2.81 -1.10
N PRO A 422 -17.08 4.00 -1.63
CA PRO A 422 -15.91 4.19 -2.47
C PRO A 422 -14.60 3.95 -1.71
N LYS A 423 -13.55 3.54 -2.42
CA LYS A 423 -12.15 3.49 -1.95
C LYS A 423 -11.37 4.73 -2.40
N MET A 424 -10.17 4.94 -1.87
CA MET A 424 -9.31 6.06 -2.24
C MET A 424 -8.62 5.81 -3.58
N GLN A 425 -9.44 5.62 -4.63
CA GLN A 425 -9.00 5.43 -6.01
C GLN A 425 -10.08 5.99 -6.92
N LEU A 426 -9.69 6.62 -8.04
CA LEU A 426 -10.60 7.23 -8.99
C LEU A 426 -10.64 6.38 -10.28
N ASP A 427 -11.72 6.52 -11.02
CA ASP A 427 -11.80 6.05 -12.41
C ASP A 427 -11.16 7.07 -13.38
N ALA A 428 -11.19 6.74 -14.66
CA ALA A 428 -10.62 7.61 -15.71
C ALA A 428 -11.31 8.99 -15.79
N ASP A 429 -12.56 9.08 -15.36
CA ASP A 429 -13.37 10.31 -15.38
C ASP A 429 -13.15 11.17 -14.12
N GLY A 430 -12.47 10.62 -13.12
CA GLY A 430 -12.19 11.26 -11.84
C GLY A 430 -13.26 11.03 -10.78
N ALA A 431 -14.19 10.09 -10.99
CA ALA A 431 -15.15 9.66 -9.99
C ALA A 431 -14.54 8.60 -9.07
N ALA A 432 -15.00 8.56 -7.81
CA ALA A 432 -14.49 7.60 -6.84
C ALA A 432 -14.94 6.17 -7.18
N LEU A 433 -13.97 5.24 -7.24
CA LEU A 433 -14.23 3.81 -7.47
C LEU A 433 -14.89 3.18 -6.23
N ARG A 434 -15.95 2.40 -6.49
CA ARG A 434 -16.67 1.62 -5.47
C ARG A 434 -16.16 0.19 -5.38
#